data_dc707d37b73c20a1f9878316b947276d
#
_entry.id   dc707d37b73c20a1f9878316b947276d
#
_cell.length_a   1.000
_cell.length_b   1.000
_cell.length_c   1.000
_cell.angle_alpha   90.00
_cell.angle_beta   90.00
_cell.angle_gamma   90.00
#
_symmetry.space_group_name_H-M   'P 1'
#
loop_
_entity.id
_entity.type
_entity.pdbx_description
1 polymer ?
#
loop_
_entity_poly.entity_id
_entity_poly.type
_entity_poly.pdbx_seq_one_letter_code
_entity_poly.pdbx_strand_id
1 'polypeptide(L)'
;DDHCRRGGRAVVLDRTDRGDMIVIRHGRRSMQLAWTHLLPATFGGTALFNVANAMAAAGAAFASGAGLHEIRQGLRTFTTSYYLSPGRMNQVNVHNVDVIVDYCHNAPGMRVLGEFLERYASMKSGQSDLGKISRIGMVATAGDRREADMIELGAVAAEHFDVVVVREDERLRGRERGFTADLVAQGVRSRMGEPGVRCRQVEIVLDETDAVRHVMARANPGDIVVLTVDQHAAVMSELEAMTKQAQPGSHTKDSVGDPDMDPEAMMEQAKEAGDSAARDLEPSS
;
A
#
# COMPACT_ATOMS: atom_id res chain seq x y z
N ASP A 1 -18.68 -0.26 -27.11
CA ASP A 1 -18.96 0.83 -28.09
C ASP A 1 -20.40 0.89 -28.55
N ASP A 2 -21.09 -0.26 -28.71
CA ASP A 2 -22.49 -0.28 -29.18
C ASP A 2 -23.47 0.38 -28.18
N HIS A 3 -23.28 0.13 -26.87
CA HIS A 3 -24.04 0.78 -25.80
C HIS A 3 -23.97 2.33 -25.88
N CYS A 4 -22.78 2.87 -26.05
CA CYS A 4 -22.60 4.31 -26.17
C CYS A 4 -23.19 4.88 -27.46
N ARG A 5 -23.08 4.13 -28.59
CA ARG A 5 -23.66 4.54 -29.88
C ARG A 5 -25.19 4.67 -29.82
N ARG A 6 -25.84 3.83 -28.99
CA ARG A 6 -27.28 3.89 -28.72
C ARG A 6 -27.69 4.94 -27.69
N GLY A 7 -26.79 5.87 -27.33
CA GLY A 7 -27.05 6.94 -26.35
C GLY A 7 -26.75 6.56 -24.91
N GLY A 8 -26.18 5.37 -24.66
CA GLY A 8 -25.75 4.95 -23.34
C GLY A 8 -24.50 5.70 -22.86
N ARG A 9 -24.20 5.55 -21.57
CA ARG A 9 -23.01 6.11 -20.93
C ARG A 9 -22.15 4.99 -20.36
N ALA A 10 -20.83 5.11 -20.47
CA ALA A 10 -19.90 4.14 -19.91
C ALA A 10 -18.64 4.83 -19.39
N VAL A 11 -18.14 4.35 -18.25
CA VAL A 11 -16.78 4.68 -17.81
C VAL A 11 -15.87 3.59 -18.34
N VAL A 12 -14.83 3.97 -19.04
CA VAL A 12 -13.88 3.06 -19.69
C VAL A 12 -12.45 3.45 -19.36
N LEU A 13 -11.56 2.47 -19.48
CA LEU A 13 -10.13 2.67 -19.37
C LEU A 13 -9.55 2.71 -20.79
N ASP A 14 -9.10 3.88 -21.22
CA ASP A 14 -8.40 4.04 -22.49
C ASP A 14 -6.90 3.80 -22.24
N ARG A 15 -6.39 2.71 -22.82
CA ARG A 15 -4.97 2.34 -22.73
C ARG A 15 -4.19 3.05 -23.83
N THR A 16 -3.15 3.76 -23.46
CA THR A 16 -2.28 4.50 -24.37
C THR A 16 -0.81 4.22 -24.04
N ASP A 17 0.09 4.62 -24.92
CA ASP A 17 1.54 4.59 -24.72
C ASP A 17 2.02 5.47 -23.56
N ARG A 18 1.21 6.46 -23.15
CA ARG A 18 1.47 7.36 -22.01
C ARG A 18 0.89 6.87 -20.69
N GLY A 19 0.21 5.72 -20.68
CA GLY A 19 -0.47 5.15 -19.55
C GLY A 19 -1.98 4.98 -19.76
N ASP A 20 -2.67 4.61 -18.69
CA ASP A 20 -4.09 4.33 -18.70
C ASP A 20 -4.89 5.57 -18.25
N MET A 21 -5.88 5.98 -19.04
CA MET A 21 -6.76 7.13 -18.81
C MET A 21 -8.18 6.68 -18.49
N ILE A 22 -8.75 7.14 -17.37
CA ILE A 22 -10.19 6.96 -17.07
C ILE A 22 -10.98 7.98 -17.89
N VAL A 23 -11.97 7.48 -18.63
CA VAL A 23 -12.75 8.27 -19.59
C VAL A 23 -14.24 7.97 -19.42
N ILE A 24 -15.09 8.99 -19.46
CA ILE A 24 -16.54 8.81 -19.63
C ILE A 24 -16.87 8.94 -21.12
N ARG A 25 -17.53 7.92 -21.67
CA ARG A 25 -18.08 7.94 -23.04
C ARG A 25 -19.58 8.11 -23.02
N HIS A 26 -20.09 9.01 -23.85
CA HIS A 26 -21.52 9.24 -24.06
C HIS A 26 -21.79 9.54 -25.53
N GLY A 27 -22.45 8.65 -26.22
CA GLY A 27 -22.59 8.74 -27.66
C GLY A 27 -21.21 8.73 -28.35
N ARG A 28 -20.93 9.79 -29.11
CA ARG A 28 -19.63 10.01 -29.76
C ARG A 28 -18.68 10.89 -28.92
N ARG A 29 -19.12 11.38 -27.77
CA ARG A 29 -18.31 12.23 -26.91
C ARG A 29 -17.45 11.38 -25.98
N SER A 30 -16.19 11.78 -25.83
CA SER A 30 -15.22 11.19 -24.90
C SER A 30 -14.74 12.27 -23.95
N MET A 31 -14.92 12.07 -22.64
CA MET A 31 -14.59 13.04 -21.60
C MET A 31 -13.52 12.44 -20.70
N GLN A 32 -12.29 12.89 -20.86
CA GLN A 32 -11.17 12.44 -20.05
C GLN A 32 -11.34 12.91 -18.61
N LEU A 33 -11.13 12.00 -17.66
CA LEU A 33 -11.20 12.29 -16.22
C LEU A 33 -9.81 12.41 -15.61
N ALA A 34 -9.05 11.33 -15.57
CA ALA A 34 -7.75 11.32 -14.93
C ALA A 34 -6.87 10.17 -15.45
N TRP A 35 -5.57 10.40 -15.50
CA TRP A 35 -4.59 9.33 -15.63
C TRP A 35 -4.56 8.47 -14.37
N THR A 36 -4.56 7.15 -14.51
CA THR A 36 -4.60 6.24 -13.36
C THR A 36 -3.40 6.42 -12.45
N HIS A 37 -2.21 6.61 -13.00
CA HIS A 37 -0.97 6.79 -12.25
C HIS A 37 -0.91 8.11 -11.46
N LEU A 38 -1.79 9.08 -11.74
CA LEU A 38 -1.90 10.34 -10.99
C LEU A 38 -2.94 10.30 -9.87
N LEU A 39 -3.65 9.18 -9.70
CA LEU A 39 -4.63 9.01 -8.64
C LEU A 39 -3.95 8.39 -7.41
N PRO A 40 -3.92 9.07 -6.24
CA PRO A 40 -3.22 8.58 -5.07
C PRO A 40 -3.64 7.16 -4.65
N ALA A 41 -4.94 6.89 -4.68
CA ALA A 41 -5.51 5.59 -4.29
C ALA A 41 -5.09 4.42 -5.17
N THR A 42 -4.51 4.65 -6.34
CA THR A 42 -4.11 3.61 -7.29
C THR A 42 -2.66 3.16 -7.17
N PHE A 43 -1.88 3.77 -6.28
CA PHE A 43 -0.45 3.45 -6.10
C PHE A 43 0.33 3.51 -7.42
N GLY A 44 0.27 4.68 -8.08
CA GLY A 44 0.91 4.87 -9.39
C GLY A 44 0.27 4.05 -10.53
N GLY A 45 -1.01 3.66 -10.39
CA GLY A 45 -1.73 2.83 -11.35
C GLY A 45 -1.54 1.32 -11.17
N THR A 46 -0.75 0.88 -10.18
CA THR A 46 -0.46 -0.55 -9.94
C THR A 46 -1.60 -1.30 -9.26
N ALA A 47 -2.42 -0.62 -8.45
CA ALA A 47 -3.61 -1.17 -7.78
C ALA A 47 -4.82 -1.16 -8.72
N LEU A 48 -4.91 -2.14 -9.64
CA LEU A 48 -5.96 -2.20 -10.67
C LEU A 48 -7.37 -2.29 -10.07
N PHE A 49 -7.53 -2.92 -8.92
CA PHE A 49 -8.81 -2.96 -8.22
C PHE A 49 -9.24 -1.55 -7.76
N ASN A 50 -8.32 -0.68 -7.37
CA ASN A 50 -8.61 0.71 -7.04
C ASN A 50 -8.85 1.56 -8.29
N VAL A 51 -8.24 1.22 -9.42
CA VAL A 51 -8.61 1.80 -10.72
C VAL A 51 -10.07 1.47 -11.03
N ALA A 52 -10.49 0.21 -10.87
CA ALA A 52 -11.87 -0.19 -11.06
C ALA A 52 -12.83 0.51 -10.09
N ASN A 53 -12.45 0.65 -8.81
CA ASN A 53 -13.22 1.39 -7.82
C ASN A 53 -13.37 2.88 -8.20
N ALA A 54 -12.29 3.52 -8.66
CA ALA A 54 -12.30 4.91 -9.13
C ALA A 54 -13.24 5.08 -10.36
N MET A 55 -13.20 4.12 -11.29
CA MET A 55 -14.11 4.12 -12.44
C MET A 55 -15.58 3.97 -12.01
N ALA A 56 -15.87 3.07 -11.07
CA ALA A 56 -17.21 2.87 -10.54
C ALA A 56 -17.72 4.13 -9.80
N ALA A 57 -16.86 4.72 -8.95
CA ALA A 57 -17.19 5.98 -8.25
C ALA A 57 -17.45 7.14 -9.22
N ALA A 58 -16.61 7.28 -10.25
CA ALA A 58 -16.80 8.30 -11.29
C ALA A 58 -18.12 8.09 -12.06
N GLY A 59 -18.47 6.83 -12.37
CA GLY A 59 -19.71 6.48 -13.02
C GLY A 59 -20.94 6.80 -12.17
N ALA A 60 -20.91 6.46 -10.90
CA ALA A 60 -21.97 6.76 -9.94
C ALA A 60 -22.15 8.27 -9.75
N ALA A 61 -21.06 9.02 -9.55
CA ALA A 61 -21.10 10.46 -9.39
C ALA A 61 -21.66 11.16 -10.65
N PHE A 62 -21.20 10.73 -11.83
CA PHE A 62 -21.69 11.26 -13.11
C PHE A 62 -23.18 10.97 -13.33
N ALA A 63 -23.64 9.76 -12.98
CA ALA A 63 -25.04 9.39 -13.06
C ALA A 63 -25.92 10.18 -12.08
N SER A 64 -25.37 10.58 -10.93
CA SER A 64 -26.02 11.42 -9.92
C SER A 64 -26.00 12.91 -10.26
N GLY A 65 -25.40 13.31 -11.39
CA GLY A 65 -25.40 14.70 -11.87
C GLY A 65 -24.20 15.53 -11.44
N ALA A 66 -23.18 14.94 -10.84
CA ALA A 66 -21.93 15.65 -10.54
C ALA A 66 -21.24 16.10 -11.83
N GLY A 67 -20.67 17.29 -11.82
CA GLY A 67 -19.92 17.84 -12.94
C GLY A 67 -18.54 17.16 -13.10
N LEU A 68 -17.96 17.27 -14.29
CA LEU A 68 -16.66 16.66 -14.58
C LEU A 68 -15.52 17.22 -13.72
N HIS A 69 -15.63 18.50 -13.32
CA HIS A 69 -14.64 19.14 -12.47
C HIS A 69 -14.64 18.50 -11.08
N GLU A 70 -15.80 18.37 -10.46
CA GLU A 70 -16.00 17.78 -9.14
C GLU A 70 -15.53 16.31 -9.12
N ILE A 71 -15.86 15.53 -10.16
CA ILE A 71 -15.42 14.14 -10.30
C ILE A 71 -13.90 14.07 -10.39
N ARG A 72 -13.26 14.89 -11.23
CA ARG A 72 -11.79 14.94 -11.34
C ARG A 72 -11.14 15.33 -10.03
N GLN A 73 -11.68 16.32 -9.34
CA GLN A 73 -11.17 16.77 -8.06
C GLN A 73 -11.28 15.66 -7.01
N GLY A 74 -12.44 15.02 -6.88
CA GLY A 74 -12.64 13.91 -5.96
C GLY A 74 -11.66 12.76 -6.20
N LEU A 75 -11.47 12.35 -7.46
CA LEU A 75 -10.52 11.29 -7.82
C LEU A 75 -9.06 11.65 -7.47
N ARG A 76 -8.65 12.92 -7.66
CA ARG A 76 -7.29 13.39 -7.43
C ARG A 76 -6.94 13.62 -5.96
N THR A 77 -7.94 13.92 -5.14
CA THR A 77 -7.75 14.24 -3.72
C THR A 77 -8.03 13.07 -2.80
N PHE A 78 -8.74 12.04 -3.29
CA PHE A 78 -9.00 10.85 -2.48
C PHE A 78 -7.72 10.03 -2.28
N THR A 79 -7.38 9.81 -1.03
CA THR A 79 -6.27 8.95 -0.61
C THR A 79 -6.79 7.77 0.22
N THR A 80 -6.10 6.64 0.18
CA THR A 80 -6.34 5.51 1.07
C THR A 80 -5.68 5.73 2.44
N SER A 81 -5.80 6.96 3.00
CA SER A 81 -5.28 7.24 4.32
C SER A 81 -6.11 6.53 5.39
N TYR A 82 -5.48 6.26 6.52
CA TYR A 82 -6.16 5.67 7.68
C TYR A 82 -7.43 6.46 8.10
N TYR A 83 -7.39 7.79 8.02
CA TYR A 83 -8.52 8.65 8.41
C TYR A 83 -9.71 8.58 7.45
N LEU A 84 -9.47 8.37 6.15
CA LEU A 84 -10.53 8.32 5.14
C LEU A 84 -11.04 6.91 4.89
N SER A 85 -10.19 5.89 5.04
CA SER A 85 -10.51 4.50 4.71
C SER A 85 -9.73 3.55 5.59
N PRO A 86 -10.04 3.45 6.90
CA PRO A 86 -9.30 2.60 7.84
C PRO A 86 -9.23 1.14 7.39
N GLY A 87 -8.03 0.54 7.43
CA GLY A 87 -7.81 -0.86 7.05
C GLY A 87 -8.06 -1.17 5.56
N ARG A 88 -7.98 -0.18 4.67
CA ARG A 88 -8.14 -0.35 3.23
C ARG A 88 -6.96 0.25 2.48
N MET A 89 -5.93 -0.58 2.23
CA MET A 89 -4.73 -0.16 1.51
C MET A 89 -4.08 1.10 2.11
N ASN A 90 -4.07 1.22 3.45
CA ASN A 90 -3.41 2.35 4.08
C ASN A 90 -1.90 2.20 3.93
N GLN A 91 -1.24 3.19 3.39
CA GLN A 91 0.21 3.19 3.22
C GLN A 91 0.88 4.01 4.32
N VAL A 92 1.87 3.41 4.97
CA VAL A 92 2.75 4.06 5.96
C VAL A 92 4.19 3.75 5.58
N ASN A 93 5.08 4.73 5.68
CA ASN A 93 6.51 4.48 5.56
C ASN A 93 7.14 4.47 6.96
N VAL A 94 7.78 3.37 7.31
CA VAL A 94 8.49 3.20 8.58
C VAL A 94 9.96 2.91 8.26
N HIS A 95 10.84 3.87 8.50
CA HIS A 95 12.28 3.74 8.27
C HIS A 95 12.65 3.21 6.87
N ASN A 96 12.01 3.78 5.85
CA ASN A 96 12.17 3.39 4.45
C ASN A 96 11.62 1.98 4.10
N VAL A 97 10.80 1.40 4.95
CA VAL A 97 9.98 0.22 4.66
C VAL A 97 8.59 0.69 4.25
N ASP A 98 8.09 0.21 3.12
CA ASP A 98 6.71 0.47 2.70
C ASP A 98 5.75 -0.51 3.38
N VAL A 99 4.97 -0.02 4.31
CA VAL A 99 3.97 -0.79 5.03
C VAL A 99 2.59 -0.52 4.45
N ILE A 100 1.90 -1.58 4.04
CA ILE A 100 0.53 -1.54 3.52
C ILE A 100 -0.38 -2.26 4.51
N VAL A 101 -1.34 -1.53 5.06
CA VAL A 101 -2.33 -2.06 6.01
C VAL A 101 -3.65 -2.29 5.29
N ASP A 102 -4.15 -3.52 5.30
CA ASP A 102 -5.39 -3.92 4.62
C ASP A 102 -6.20 -4.91 5.46
N TYR A 103 -7.48 -5.05 5.16
CA TYR A 103 -8.40 -5.99 5.81
C TYR A 103 -8.54 -7.32 5.05
N CYS A 104 -7.64 -7.64 4.14
CA CYS A 104 -7.69 -8.86 3.36
C CYS A 104 -7.70 -10.11 4.26
N HIS A 105 -8.68 -10.99 4.08
CA HIS A 105 -8.90 -12.16 4.96
C HIS A 105 -9.40 -13.41 4.21
N ASN A 106 -9.28 -13.44 2.87
CA ASN A 106 -9.71 -14.57 2.03
C ASN A 106 -8.80 -14.73 0.81
N ALA A 107 -8.79 -15.92 0.23
CA ALA A 107 -7.93 -16.26 -0.90
C ALA A 107 -8.17 -15.39 -2.16
N PRO A 108 -9.40 -15.07 -2.58
CA PRO A 108 -9.61 -14.16 -3.71
C PRO A 108 -9.02 -12.76 -3.48
N GLY A 109 -9.21 -12.19 -2.29
CA GLY A 109 -8.62 -10.90 -1.92
C GLY A 109 -7.09 -10.97 -1.93
N MET A 110 -6.51 -12.06 -1.40
CA MET A 110 -5.07 -12.27 -1.36
C MET A 110 -4.46 -12.39 -2.76
N ARG A 111 -5.14 -13.03 -3.73
CA ARG A 111 -4.68 -13.06 -5.14
C ARG A 111 -4.59 -11.66 -5.73
N VAL A 112 -5.65 -10.87 -5.56
CA VAL A 112 -5.70 -9.49 -6.09
C VAL A 112 -4.64 -8.61 -5.43
N LEU A 113 -4.42 -8.77 -4.12
CA LEU A 113 -3.37 -8.10 -3.38
C LEU A 113 -1.98 -8.52 -3.85
N GLY A 114 -1.78 -9.82 -4.07
CA GLY A 114 -0.54 -10.38 -4.60
C GLY A 114 -0.19 -9.84 -5.99
N GLU A 115 -1.15 -9.82 -6.91
CA GLU A 115 -0.98 -9.22 -8.24
C GLU A 115 -0.62 -7.72 -8.18
N PHE A 116 -1.20 -7.00 -7.24
CA PHE A 116 -0.82 -5.61 -6.97
C PHE A 116 0.63 -5.53 -6.52
N LEU A 117 1.05 -6.37 -5.56
CA LEU A 117 2.41 -6.38 -5.01
C LEU A 117 3.47 -6.65 -6.09
N GLU A 118 3.17 -7.51 -7.07
CA GLU A 118 4.07 -7.77 -8.18
C GLU A 118 4.30 -6.52 -9.02
N ARG A 119 3.21 -5.85 -9.41
CA ARG A 119 3.28 -4.58 -10.18
C ARG A 119 3.95 -3.47 -9.39
N TYR A 120 3.60 -3.34 -8.11
CA TYR A 120 4.14 -2.30 -7.24
C TYR A 120 5.65 -2.47 -6.99
N ALA A 121 6.08 -3.70 -6.68
CA ALA A 121 7.51 -4.00 -6.51
C ALA A 121 8.30 -3.80 -7.81
N SER A 122 7.73 -4.16 -8.96
CA SER A 122 8.36 -3.94 -10.27
C SER A 122 8.52 -2.44 -10.57
N MET A 123 7.51 -1.64 -10.27
CA MET A 123 7.58 -0.18 -10.42
C MET A 123 8.68 0.41 -9.52
N LYS A 124 8.75 -0.01 -8.26
CA LYS A 124 9.79 0.46 -7.31
C LYS A 124 11.19 0.05 -7.74
N SER A 125 11.40 -1.18 -8.18
CA SER A 125 12.71 -1.66 -8.65
C SER A 125 13.20 -0.92 -9.89
N GLY A 126 12.30 -0.44 -10.75
CA GLY A 126 12.65 0.39 -11.91
C GLY A 126 13.02 1.83 -11.57
N GLN A 127 12.72 2.29 -10.35
CA GLN A 127 12.97 3.66 -9.89
C GLN A 127 14.22 3.81 -9.00
N SER A 128 14.81 2.71 -8.55
CA SER A 128 15.94 2.73 -7.60
C SER A 128 16.89 1.55 -7.81
N ASP A 129 18.18 1.78 -7.55
CA ASP A 129 19.21 0.74 -7.48
C ASP A 129 19.07 -0.16 -6.22
N LEU A 130 17.91 -0.17 -5.59
CA LEU A 130 17.62 -1.08 -4.49
C LEU A 130 17.68 -2.51 -4.99
N GLY A 131 18.45 -3.34 -4.32
CA GLY A 131 18.58 -4.77 -4.62
C GLY A 131 17.21 -5.49 -4.66
N LYS A 132 17.19 -6.80 -4.51
CA LYS A 132 15.94 -7.56 -4.52
C LYS A 132 15.02 -7.11 -3.38
N ILE A 133 13.87 -6.52 -3.72
CA ILE A 133 12.82 -6.13 -2.77
C ILE A 133 12.20 -7.39 -2.16
N SER A 134 12.28 -7.54 -0.83
CA SER A 134 11.59 -8.58 -0.09
C SER A 134 10.15 -8.17 0.19
N ARG A 135 9.25 -9.16 0.20
CA ARG A 135 7.83 -8.99 0.50
C ARG A 135 7.49 -9.81 1.73
N ILE A 136 7.11 -9.15 2.81
CA ILE A 136 6.76 -9.80 4.07
C ILE A 136 5.27 -9.63 4.30
N GLY A 137 4.53 -10.72 4.48
CA GLY A 137 3.09 -10.72 4.72
C GLY A 137 2.74 -11.15 6.13
N MET A 138 1.95 -10.35 6.85
CA MET A 138 1.23 -10.78 8.04
C MET A 138 -0.19 -11.17 7.62
N VAL A 139 -0.57 -12.42 7.84
CA VAL A 139 -1.81 -13.01 7.28
C VAL A 139 -2.67 -13.61 8.40
N ALA A 140 -3.97 -13.38 8.32
CA ALA A 140 -4.96 -13.99 9.19
C ALA A 140 -6.30 -14.20 8.47
N THR A 141 -7.16 -14.99 9.09
CA THR A 141 -8.54 -15.18 8.65
C THR A 141 -9.49 -15.30 9.84
N ALA A 142 -10.78 -15.04 9.60
CA ALA A 142 -11.79 -15.17 10.63
C ALA A 142 -12.11 -16.65 10.95
N GLY A 143 -12.38 -16.95 12.22
CA GLY A 143 -12.61 -18.32 12.71
C GLY A 143 -13.87 -19.01 12.18
N ASP A 144 -14.81 -18.28 11.57
CA ASP A 144 -16.06 -18.81 11.00
C ASP A 144 -15.91 -19.30 9.54
N ARG A 145 -14.70 -19.24 8.97
CA ARG A 145 -14.43 -19.74 7.61
C ARG A 145 -14.29 -21.27 7.62
N ARG A 146 -14.51 -21.88 6.44
CA ARG A 146 -14.25 -23.32 6.25
C ARG A 146 -12.76 -23.56 6.29
N GLU A 147 -12.34 -24.71 6.79
CA GLU A 147 -10.92 -25.08 6.90
C GLU A 147 -10.20 -25.05 5.54
N ALA A 148 -10.88 -25.52 4.49
CA ALA A 148 -10.37 -25.47 3.13
C ALA A 148 -10.07 -24.03 2.65
N ASP A 149 -10.92 -23.06 3.03
CA ASP A 149 -10.72 -21.65 2.66
C ASP A 149 -9.54 -21.03 3.42
N MET A 150 -9.29 -21.46 4.67
CA MET A 150 -8.15 -21.05 5.47
C MET A 150 -6.83 -21.58 4.89
N ILE A 151 -6.81 -22.86 4.52
CA ILE A 151 -5.67 -23.50 3.86
C ILE A 151 -5.41 -22.84 2.50
N GLU A 152 -6.46 -22.57 1.71
CA GLU A 152 -6.34 -21.89 0.41
C GLU A 152 -5.76 -20.48 0.57
N LEU A 153 -6.18 -19.72 1.58
CA LEU A 153 -5.61 -18.41 1.86
C LEU A 153 -4.09 -18.48 2.09
N GLY A 154 -3.64 -19.42 2.91
CA GLY A 154 -2.22 -19.65 3.16
C GLY A 154 -1.45 -20.07 1.89
N ALA A 155 -2.02 -20.96 1.10
CA ALA A 155 -1.44 -21.39 -0.17
C ALA A 155 -1.24 -20.22 -1.15
N VAL A 156 -2.23 -19.34 -1.27
CA VAL A 156 -2.14 -18.13 -2.10
C VAL A 156 -1.13 -17.14 -1.53
N ALA A 157 -1.09 -16.94 -0.21
CA ALA A 157 -0.09 -16.05 0.41
C ALA A 157 1.34 -16.50 0.10
N ALA A 158 1.61 -17.81 0.08
CA ALA A 158 2.92 -18.36 -0.25
C ALA A 158 3.39 -17.99 -1.67
N GLU A 159 2.50 -17.76 -2.60
CA GLU A 159 2.85 -17.38 -3.99
C GLU A 159 3.42 -15.95 -4.05
N HIS A 160 3.02 -15.06 -3.13
CA HIS A 160 3.25 -13.62 -3.25
C HIS A 160 4.26 -13.04 -2.24
N PHE A 161 4.48 -13.68 -1.10
CA PHE A 161 5.38 -13.23 -0.04
C PHE A 161 6.62 -14.10 0.07
N ASP A 162 7.77 -13.50 0.35
CA ASP A 162 9.02 -14.24 0.66
C ASP A 162 9.00 -14.81 2.08
N VAL A 163 8.37 -14.07 3.02
CA VAL A 163 8.12 -14.47 4.41
C VAL A 163 6.65 -14.27 4.74
N VAL A 164 6.02 -15.27 5.35
CA VAL A 164 4.64 -15.18 5.85
C VAL A 164 4.65 -15.35 7.36
N VAL A 165 4.12 -14.35 8.06
CA VAL A 165 3.83 -14.42 9.49
C VAL A 165 2.33 -14.59 9.64
N VAL A 166 1.91 -15.72 10.20
CA VAL A 166 0.49 -16.03 10.41
C VAL A 166 0.11 -15.61 11.81
N ARG A 167 -0.91 -14.79 11.91
CA ARG A 167 -1.53 -14.41 13.18
C ARG A 167 -2.94 -14.98 13.29
N GLU A 168 -3.57 -14.80 14.42
CA GLU A 168 -4.95 -15.22 14.65
C GLU A 168 -5.87 -14.01 14.87
N ASP A 169 -7.12 -14.11 14.39
CA ASP A 169 -8.16 -13.14 14.70
C ASP A 169 -8.53 -13.26 16.18
N GLU A 170 -8.71 -12.15 16.87
CA GLU A 170 -9.12 -12.13 18.30
C GLU A 170 -10.45 -12.86 18.52
N ARG A 171 -11.34 -12.82 17.53
CA ARG A 171 -12.64 -13.48 17.56
C ARG A 171 -12.54 -14.89 17.02
N LEU A 172 -12.23 -15.84 17.87
CA LEU A 172 -12.03 -17.25 17.51
C LEU A 172 -13.29 -17.95 16.99
N ARG A 173 -14.47 -17.36 17.18
CA ARG A 173 -15.77 -17.89 16.71
C ARG A 173 -16.04 -19.35 17.14
N GLY A 174 -15.62 -19.69 18.37
CA GLY A 174 -15.77 -21.04 18.93
C GLY A 174 -14.66 -22.03 18.57
N ARG A 175 -13.62 -21.59 17.86
CA ARG A 175 -12.41 -22.38 17.62
C ARG A 175 -11.43 -22.27 18.79
N GLU A 176 -10.55 -23.26 18.94
CA GLU A 176 -9.46 -23.19 19.89
C GLU A 176 -8.38 -22.20 19.40
N ARG A 177 -7.69 -21.58 20.36
CA ARG A 177 -6.60 -20.64 20.05
C ARG A 177 -5.47 -21.35 19.29
N GLY A 178 -5.03 -20.76 18.18
CA GLY A 178 -4.00 -21.29 17.30
C GLY A 178 -4.56 -22.11 16.13
N PHE A 179 -5.79 -22.60 16.21
CA PHE A 179 -6.37 -23.48 15.22
C PHE A 179 -6.43 -22.87 13.80
N THR A 180 -6.92 -21.62 13.72
CA THR A 180 -7.01 -20.94 12.41
C THR A 180 -5.65 -20.60 11.86
N ALA A 181 -4.72 -20.20 12.72
CA ALA A 181 -3.33 -19.91 12.33
C ALA A 181 -2.60 -21.16 11.82
N ASP A 182 -2.82 -22.31 12.46
CA ASP A 182 -2.23 -23.57 12.02
C ASP A 182 -2.71 -23.99 10.62
N LEU A 183 -4.01 -23.83 10.31
CA LEU A 183 -4.56 -24.12 8.99
C LEU A 183 -4.02 -23.20 7.90
N VAL A 184 -3.92 -21.90 8.17
CA VAL A 184 -3.30 -20.94 7.23
C VAL A 184 -1.84 -21.30 7.02
N ALA A 185 -1.09 -21.56 8.10
CA ALA A 185 0.32 -21.96 8.01
C ALA A 185 0.50 -23.30 7.30
N GLN A 186 -0.43 -24.26 7.45
CA GLN A 186 -0.45 -25.49 6.67
C GLN A 186 -0.57 -25.21 5.17
N GLY A 187 -1.45 -24.29 4.78
CA GLY A 187 -1.59 -23.85 3.39
C GLY A 187 -0.29 -23.26 2.85
N VAL A 188 0.38 -22.39 3.62
CA VAL A 188 1.68 -21.84 3.23
C VAL A 188 2.70 -22.95 3.04
N ARG A 189 2.85 -23.85 4.02
CA ARG A 189 3.84 -24.94 3.98
C ARG A 189 3.61 -25.89 2.81
N SER A 190 2.36 -26.12 2.42
CA SER A 190 2.02 -27.01 1.31
C SER A 190 2.56 -26.56 -0.04
N ARG A 191 2.83 -25.25 -0.19
CA ARG A 191 3.31 -24.64 -1.43
C ARG A 191 4.81 -24.33 -1.40
N MET A 192 5.41 -24.25 -0.22
CA MET A 192 6.85 -23.91 -0.09
C MET A 192 7.73 -24.90 -0.86
N GLY A 193 8.66 -24.34 -1.65
CA GLY A 193 9.57 -25.13 -2.49
C GLY A 193 9.04 -25.46 -3.88
N GLU A 194 7.77 -25.21 -4.18
CA GLU A 194 7.25 -25.40 -5.52
C GLU A 194 7.81 -24.35 -6.52
N PRO A 195 7.97 -24.71 -7.80
CA PRO A 195 8.38 -23.77 -8.82
C PRO A 195 7.43 -22.56 -8.91
N GLY A 196 7.98 -21.35 -8.92
CA GLY A 196 7.21 -20.11 -9.01
C GLY A 196 6.68 -19.59 -7.68
N VAL A 197 6.76 -20.37 -6.58
CA VAL A 197 6.36 -19.94 -5.24
C VAL A 197 7.49 -19.14 -4.57
N ARG A 198 7.13 -17.98 -4.03
CA ARG A 198 8.10 -17.06 -3.41
C ARG A 198 8.49 -17.47 -1.99
N CYS A 199 7.55 -18.00 -1.22
CA CYS A 199 7.70 -18.19 0.22
C CYS A 199 8.84 -19.12 0.58
N ARG A 200 9.71 -18.64 1.46
CA ARG A 200 10.86 -19.39 2.01
C ARG A 200 10.74 -19.62 3.51
N GLN A 201 9.86 -18.87 4.18
CA GLN A 201 9.70 -18.93 5.62
C GLN A 201 8.26 -18.65 6.02
N VAL A 202 7.74 -19.46 6.95
CA VAL A 202 6.43 -19.24 7.59
C VAL A 202 6.58 -19.37 9.10
N GLU A 203 6.00 -18.42 9.82
CA GLU A 203 6.03 -18.36 11.27
C GLU A 203 4.62 -18.09 11.79
N ILE A 204 4.36 -18.45 13.03
CA ILE A 204 3.08 -18.19 13.70
C ILE A 204 3.35 -17.31 14.92
N VAL A 205 2.71 -16.13 14.92
CA VAL A 205 2.70 -15.20 16.05
C VAL A 205 1.24 -14.82 16.26
N LEU A 206 0.60 -15.39 17.26
CA LEU A 206 -0.86 -15.36 17.37
C LEU A 206 -1.44 -13.97 17.68
N ASP A 207 -0.76 -13.17 18.52
CA ASP A 207 -1.19 -11.82 18.85
C ASP A 207 -0.90 -10.85 17.70
N GLU A 208 -1.87 -9.98 17.36
CA GLU A 208 -1.75 -9.08 16.22
C GLU A 208 -0.65 -8.03 16.40
N THR A 209 -0.55 -7.43 17.59
CA THR A 209 0.45 -6.39 17.85
C THR A 209 1.86 -6.99 17.92
N ASP A 210 2.00 -8.16 18.53
CA ASP A 210 3.28 -8.88 18.57
C ASP A 210 3.70 -9.34 17.17
N ALA A 211 2.74 -9.77 16.33
CA ALA A 211 2.99 -10.12 14.93
C ALA A 211 3.46 -8.89 14.12
N VAL A 212 2.88 -7.71 14.34
CA VAL A 212 3.35 -6.46 13.72
C VAL A 212 4.80 -6.18 14.10
N ARG A 213 5.14 -6.21 15.40
CA ARG A 213 6.52 -6.01 15.88
C ARG A 213 7.46 -7.02 15.27
N HIS A 214 7.05 -8.27 15.20
CA HIS A 214 7.83 -9.37 14.67
C HIS A 214 8.12 -9.20 13.16
N VAL A 215 7.12 -8.82 12.37
CA VAL A 215 7.25 -8.54 10.94
C VAL A 215 8.16 -7.34 10.70
N MET A 216 7.96 -6.25 11.44
CA MET A 216 8.76 -5.04 11.28
C MET A 216 10.23 -5.23 11.68
N ALA A 217 10.51 -6.06 12.67
CA ALA A 217 11.88 -6.41 13.06
C ALA A 217 12.64 -7.21 11.97
N ARG A 218 11.95 -7.79 11.00
CA ARG A 218 12.53 -8.55 9.87
C ARG A 218 12.70 -7.73 8.61
N ALA A 219 11.96 -6.63 8.49
CA ALA A 219 11.97 -5.79 7.31
C ALA A 219 13.24 -4.93 7.25
N ASN A 220 13.81 -4.81 6.06
CA ASN A 220 14.93 -3.93 5.77
C ASN A 220 14.46 -2.71 4.97
N PRO A 221 15.20 -1.59 5.00
CA PRO A 221 14.91 -0.46 4.15
C PRO A 221 14.77 -0.87 2.68
N GLY A 222 13.67 -0.46 2.06
CA GLY A 222 13.31 -0.82 0.69
C GLY A 222 12.35 -2.00 0.56
N ASP A 223 12.16 -2.80 1.61
CA ASP A 223 11.21 -3.91 1.60
C ASP A 223 9.75 -3.42 1.59
N ILE A 224 8.85 -4.31 1.19
CA ILE A 224 7.41 -4.12 1.22
C ILE A 224 6.82 -5.05 2.28
N VAL A 225 6.13 -4.48 3.24
CA VAL A 225 5.39 -5.19 4.28
C VAL A 225 3.89 -5.05 4.04
N VAL A 226 3.15 -6.14 4.13
CA VAL A 226 1.68 -6.13 4.10
C VAL A 226 1.16 -6.68 5.41
N LEU A 227 0.36 -5.89 6.09
CA LEU A 227 -0.29 -6.25 7.34
C LEU A 227 -1.79 -6.44 7.09
N THR A 228 -2.26 -7.69 7.13
CA THR A 228 -3.71 -7.93 7.13
C THR A 228 -4.21 -7.82 8.56
N VAL A 229 -5.04 -6.79 8.83
CA VAL A 229 -5.37 -6.37 10.19
C VAL A 229 -6.85 -6.44 10.51
N ASP A 230 -7.16 -6.67 11.78
CA ASP A 230 -8.49 -6.57 12.36
C ASP A 230 -8.59 -5.33 13.29
N GLN A 231 -7.57 -5.12 14.12
CA GLN A 231 -7.48 -4.00 15.07
C GLN A 231 -6.68 -2.82 14.50
N HIS A 232 -7.15 -2.24 13.39
CA HIS A 232 -6.37 -1.23 12.65
C HIS A 232 -5.93 -0.03 13.49
N ALA A 233 -6.67 0.38 14.52
CA ALA A 233 -6.28 1.50 15.36
C ALA A 233 -5.03 1.17 16.21
N ALA A 234 -4.97 -0.04 16.78
CA ALA A 234 -3.83 -0.49 17.56
C ALA A 234 -2.59 -0.66 16.67
N VAL A 235 -2.75 -1.26 15.50
CA VAL A 235 -1.67 -1.44 14.52
C VAL A 235 -1.12 -0.10 14.03
N MET A 236 -1.98 0.86 13.70
CA MET A 236 -1.54 2.18 13.26
C MET A 236 -0.78 2.91 14.38
N SER A 237 -1.26 2.83 15.62
CA SER A 237 -0.56 3.41 16.78
C SER A 237 0.83 2.79 16.99
N GLU A 238 0.96 1.47 16.79
CA GLU A 238 2.25 0.77 16.88
C GLU A 238 3.21 1.23 15.77
N LEU A 239 2.74 1.33 14.52
CA LEU A 239 3.55 1.81 13.40
C LEU A 239 3.99 3.27 13.58
N GLU A 240 3.11 4.14 14.12
CA GLU A 240 3.46 5.51 14.46
C GLU A 240 4.52 5.60 15.56
N ALA A 241 4.43 4.74 16.58
CA ALA A 241 5.43 4.66 17.64
C ALA A 241 6.79 4.23 17.07
N MET A 242 6.82 3.22 16.19
CA MET A 242 8.04 2.78 15.53
C MET A 242 8.66 3.89 14.65
N THR A 243 7.83 4.63 13.93
CA THR A 243 8.30 5.73 13.06
C THR A 243 8.97 6.86 13.87
N LYS A 244 8.51 7.09 15.11
CA LYS A 244 9.07 8.11 16.02
C LYS A 244 10.35 7.67 16.72
N GLN A 245 10.63 6.37 16.79
CA GLN A 245 11.86 5.85 17.37
C GLN A 245 13.01 6.09 16.39
N ALA A 246 14.13 6.69 16.87
CA ALA A 246 15.33 6.83 16.04
C ALA A 246 15.83 5.44 15.59
N GLN A 247 16.22 5.30 14.32
CA GLN A 247 16.84 4.07 13.86
C GLN A 247 18.07 3.73 14.71
N PRO A 248 18.20 2.52 15.25
CA PRO A 248 19.43 2.10 15.91
C PRO A 248 20.58 2.17 14.90
N GLY A 249 21.47 3.16 15.04
CA GLY A 249 22.64 3.33 14.17
C GLY A 249 22.66 4.59 13.31
N SER A 250 21.61 5.40 13.24
CA SER A 250 21.69 6.74 12.69
C SER A 250 22.29 7.69 13.75
N HIS A 251 23.61 7.63 13.94
CA HIS A 251 24.32 8.79 14.46
C HIS A 251 24.29 9.86 13.35
N THR A 252 23.19 10.59 13.23
CA THR A 252 23.25 11.94 12.74
C THR A 252 24.20 12.64 13.69
N LYS A 253 25.35 13.09 13.17
CA LYS A 253 26.06 14.19 13.76
C LYS A 253 25.10 15.37 13.65
N ASP A 254 24.16 15.45 14.59
CA ASP A 254 23.51 16.71 14.89
C ASP A 254 24.64 17.64 15.30
N SER A 255 24.94 18.56 14.42
CA SER A 255 25.57 19.80 14.81
C SER A 255 24.60 20.46 15.80
N VAL A 256 24.73 20.08 17.06
CA VAL A 256 24.21 20.87 18.16
C VAL A 256 24.89 22.23 17.97
N GLY A 257 24.11 23.19 17.52
CA GLY A 257 24.58 24.60 17.49
C GLY A 257 25.09 24.93 18.87
N ASP A 258 26.27 25.46 18.91
CA ASP A 258 26.91 25.92 20.13
C ASP A 258 25.91 26.80 20.90
N PRO A 259 25.50 26.46 22.13
CA PRO A 259 24.53 27.23 22.88
C PRO A 259 25.02 28.66 23.22
N ASP A 260 26.27 28.97 22.94
CA ASP A 260 26.89 30.30 23.16
C ASP A 260 27.02 31.12 21.85
N MET A 261 26.40 30.71 20.74
CA MET A 261 26.47 31.46 19.49
C MET A 261 25.52 32.66 19.53
N ASP A 262 26.10 33.87 19.28
CA ASP A 262 25.40 35.15 19.23
C ASP A 262 24.23 35.09 18.22
N PRO A 263 23.02 35.56 18.61
CA PRO A 263 21.86 35.61 17.72
C PRO A 263 22.07 36.36 16.41
N GLU A 264 22.96 37.36 16.37
CA GLU A 264 23.30 38.08 15.14
C GLU A 264 24.09 37.20 14.14
N ALA A 265 24.96 36.32 14.61
CA ALA A 265 25.70 35.36 13.78
C ALA A 265 24.79 34.28 13.17
N MET A 266 23.73 33.89 13.89
CA MET A 266 22.70 32.96 13.35
C MET A 266 21.87 33.57 12.21
N MET A 267 21.58 34.87 12.29
CA MET A 267 20.85 35.58 11.23
C MET A 267 21.71 35.79 9.98
N GLU A 268 23.00 35.97 10.12
CA GLU A 268 23.92 36.15 9.00
C GLU A 268 24.16 34.82 8.23
N GLN A 269 24.32 33.71 8.94
CA GLN A 269 24.38 32.38 8.32
C GLN A 269 23.07 31.98 7.61
N ALA A 270 21.92 32.33 8.16
CA ALA A 270 20.63 32.08 7.50
C ALA A 270 20.45 32.90 6.22
N LYS A 271 21.04 34.11 6.18
CA LYS A 271 21.02 35.00 5.00
C LYS A 271 21.94 34.48 3.89
N GLU A 272 23.13 34.00 4.23
CA GLU A 272 24.07 33.40 3.28
C GLU A 272 23.56 32.11 2.68
N ALA A 273 22.87 31.26 3.47
CA ALA A 273 22.22 30.04 2.98
C ALA A 273 21.06 30.37 2.03
N GLY A 274 20.30 31.43 2.28
CA GLY A 274 19.23 31.91 1.42
C GLY A 274 19.71 32.44 0.08
N ASP A 275 20.81 33.20 0.08
CA ASP A 275 21.40 33.76 -1.16
C ASP A 275 22.11 32.71 -2.02
N SER A 276 22.65 31.64 -1.42
CA SER A 276 23.20 30.50 -2.17
C SER A 276 22.10 29.72 -2.92
N ALA A 277 20.97 29.48 -2.28
CA ALA A 277 19.83 28.81 -2.91
C ALA A 277 19.16 29.62 -4.04
N ALA A 278 19.29 30.96 -4.00
CA ALA A 278 18.73 31.82 -5.03
C ALA A 278 19.61 31.88 -6.31
N ARG A 279 20.92 31.63 -6.19
CA ARG A 279 21.84 31.63 -7.36
C ARG A 279 21.75 30.38 -8.22
N ASP A 280 21.25 29.26 -7.68
CA ASP A 280 21.09 28.01 -8.41
C ASP A 280 19.80 27.95 -9.23
N LEU A 281 18.98 29.00 -9.23
CA LEU A 281 17.69 29.07 -9.93
C LEU A 281 17.66 30.01 -11.14
N GLU A 282 18.79 30.60 -11.57
CA GLU A 282 18.82 31.37 -12.83
C GLU A 282 19.02 30.44 -14.04
N PRO A 283 18.12 30.48 -15.05
CA PRO A 283 18.28 29.68 -16.25
C PRO A 283 19.41 30.28 -17.12
N SER A 284 20.37 29.43 -17.48
CA SER A 284 21.39 29.73 -18.45
C SER A 284 20.76 30.14 -19.80
N SER A 285 21.14 31.30 -20.26
CA SER A 285 20.76 31.89 -21.56
C SER A 285 21.25 31.07 -22.75
#